data_134c596988fa29f10fa7835bcf8c3cf1
#
_entry.id   134c596988fa29f10fa7835bcf8c3cf1
#
_cell.length_a   1.000
_cell.length_b   1.000
_cell.length_c   1.000
_cell.angle_alpha   90.00
_cell.angle_beta   90.00
_cell.angle_gamma   90.00
#
_symmetry.space_group_name_H-M   'P 1'
#
loop_
_entity.id
_entity.type
_entity.pdbx_description
1 polymer ?
#
loop_
_entity_poly.entity_id
_entity_poly.type
_entity_poly.pdbx_seq_one_letter_code
_entity_poly.pdbx_strand_id
1 'polypeptide(L)'
;KIYMNYCYGCHSLKYARYNRVARDLGIPEDLFQENLMFGDQKMGDLMAIGMDQLEAKEWFGIAPPDLTLETSLRGTDWVYTYLISFYEDNSRPFGVNNKVYENVGMPHVLEDLQGLQVPACKQVPQLAANGGLKQDPLSGELITEELCGFLEVEQEGQMTSEQFQTS
;
A
#
# COMPACT_ATOMS: atom_id res chain seq x y z
N LYS A 1 4.34 13.92 0.27
CA LYS A 1 3.15 14.34 1.03
C LYS A 1 2.38 13.14 1.60
N ILE A 2 2.05 12.10 0.79
CA ILE A 2 1.33 10.89 1.24
C ILE A 2 2.03 10.25 2.45
N TYR A 3 3.34 9.97 2.36
CA TYR A 3 4.09 9.41 3.48
C TYR A 3 3.93 10.21 4.79
N MET A 4 4.05 11.53 4.75
CA MET A 4 3.92 12.38 5.95
C MET A 4 2.51 12.36 6.54
N ASN A 5 1.48 12.25 5.70
CA ASN A 5 0.10 12.29 6.15
C ASN A 5 -0.45 10.93 6.60
N TYR A 6 0.00 9.83 6.00
CA TYR A 6 -0.61 8.50 6.19
C TYR A 6 0.33 7.47 6.83
N CYS A 7 1.64 7.66 6.71
CA CYS A 7 2.61 6.65 7.14
C CYS A 7 3.43 7.10 8.36
N TYR A 8 3.84 8.37 8.40
CA TYR A 8 4.81 8.88 9.37
C TYR A 8 4.32 8.81 10.82
N GLY A 9 3.01 8.81 11.08
CA GLY A 9 2.48 8.63 12.43
C GLY A 9 2.85 7.29 13.09
N CYS A 10 3.07 6.25 12.26
CA CYS A 10 3.41 4.89 12.71
C CYS A 10 4.81 4.43 12.30
N HIS A 11 5.35 4.94 11.21
CA HIS A 11 6.63 4.50 10.64
C HIS A 11 7.67 5.60 10.59
N SER A 12 8.76 5.42 11.34
CA SER A 12 9.93 6.29 11.28
C SER A 12 10.72 6.10 9.98
N LEU A 13 11.52 7.12 9.64
CA LEU A 13 12.72 7.05 8.79
C LEU A 13 13.92 7.43 9.67
N LYS A 14 14.22 6.62 10.69
CA LYS A 14 15.15 6.98 11.78
C LYS A 14 16.61 7.19 11.36
N TYR A 15 16.98 6.83 10.14
CA TYR A 15 18.31 7.08 9.56
C TYR A 15 18.31 8.24 8.56
N ALA A 16 17.16 8.89 8.31
CA ALA A 16 17.02 10.07 7.48
C ALA A 16 16.80 11.33 8.34
N ARG A 17 17.23 12.47 7.85
CA ARG A 17 16.97 13.80 8.44
C ARG A 17 16.02 14.57 7.55
N TYR A 18 15.17 15.41 8.14
CA TYR A 18 14.21 16.23 7.39
C TYR A 18 14.89 17.05 6.28
N ASN A 19 15.98 17.77 6.59
CA ASN A 19 16.71 18.57 5.62
C ASN A 19 17.32 17.75 4.47
N ARG A 20 17.72 16.51 4.74
CA ARG A 20 18.23 15.62 3.72
C ARG A 20 17.10 15.17 2.79
N VAL A 21 15.97 14.77 3.34
CA VAL A 21 14.79 14.36 2.56
C VAL A 21 14.25 15.53 1.74
N ALA A 22 14.14 16.73 2.33
CA ALA A 22 13.74 17.95 1.60
C ALA A 22 14.63 18.21 0.39
N ARG A 23 15.96 18.14 0.59
CA ARG A 23 16.95 18.33 -0.49
C ARG A 23 16.83 17.28 -1.59
N ASP A 24 16.74 16.01 -1.21
CA ASP A 24 16.68 14.89 -2.16
C ASP A 24 15.39 14.95 -3.01
N LEU A 25 14.31 15.51 -2.46
CA LEU A 25 13.03 15.73 -3.16
C LEU A 25 12.94 17.09 -3.88
N GLY A 26 13.98 17.95 -3.75
CA GLY A 26 13.97 19.29 -4.35
C GLY A 26 12.94 20.24 -3.73
N ILE A 27 12.52 19.99 -2.47
CA ILE A 27 11.56 20.83 -1.75
C ILE A 27 12.33 21.86 -0.92
N PRO A 28 12.06 23.18 -1.06
CA PRO A 28 12.63 24.20 -0.20
C PRO A 28 12.39 23.92 1.29
N GLU A 29 13.39 24.15 2.14
CA GLU A 29 13.33 23.78 3.56
C GLU A 29 12.21 24.50 4.31
N ASP A 30 11.94 25.74 3.99
CA ASP A 30 10.85 26.53 4.54
C ASP A 30 9.47 25.92 4.21
N LEU A 31 9.25 25.55 2.94
CA LEU A 31 8.03 24.87 2.53
C LEU A 31 7.89 23.48 3.14
N PHE A 32 9.01 22.74 3.28
CA PHE A 32 8.99 21.44 3.92
C PHE A 32 8.61 21.56 5.40
N GLN A 33 9.22 22.52 6.12
CA GLN A 33 8.96 22.75 7.53
C GLN A 33 7.50 23.20 7.76
N GLU A 34 6.99 24.10 6.95
CA GLU A 34 5.65 24.66 7.09
C GLU A 34 4.54 23.64 6.78
N ASN A 35 4.75 22.74 5.81
CA ASN A 35 3.69 21.89 5.26
C ASN A 35 3.83 20.41 5.54
N LEU A 36 5.00 19.93 5.96
CA LEU A 36 5.31 18.49 6.10
C LEU A 36 5.92 18.14 7.46
N MET A 37 6.13 19.09 8.37
CA MET A 37 6.58 18.81 9.73
C MET A 37 5.45 19.13 10.72
N PHE A 38 5.17 18.17 11.61
CA PHE A 38 4.06 18.23 12.54
C PHE A 38 4.58 18.17 13.98
N GLY A 39 4.94 19.32 14.56
CA GLY A 39 5.43 19.42 15.92
C GLY A 39 6.68 20.27 16.04
N ASP A 40 7.44 20.09 17.13
CA ASP A 40 8.58 20.93 17.49
C ASP A 40 9.93 20.47 16.88
N GLN A 41 9.92 19.54 15.93
CA GLN A 41 11.11 19.01 15.29
C GLN A 41 11.80 20.09 14.47
N LYS A 42 13.13 19.98 14.38
CA LYS A 42 13.97 20.87 13.57
C LYS A 42 14.41 20.17 12.29
N MET A 43 14.70 20.94 11.25
CA MET A 43 15.15 20.42 9.96
C MET A 43 16.39 19.51 10.05
N GLY A 44 17.22 19.70 11.07
CA GLY A 44 18.38 18.84 11.33
C GLY A 44 18.10 17.54 12.07
N ASP A 45 16.89 17.35 12.58
CA ASP A 45 16.55 16.18 13.38
C ASP A 45 16.32 14.94 12.50
N LEU A 46 16.46 13.76 13.11
CA LEU A 46 16.10 12.49 12.49
C LEU A 46 14.58 12.35 12.42
N MET A 47 14.10 11.72 11.37
CA MET A 47 12.66 11.47 11.15
C MET A 47 12.19 10.26 11.98
N ALA A 48 12.21 10.43 13.32
CA ALA A 48 11.77 9.44 14.28
C ALA A 48 10.39 9.82 14.85
N ILE A 49 9.51 8.85 14.98
CA ILE A 49 8.21 9.00 15.62
C ILE A 49 8.31 8.79 17.12
N GLY A 50 7.32 9.31 17.86
CA GLY A 50 7.21 9.12 19.31
C GLY A 50 6.48 7.85 19.75
N MET A 51 6.03 7.00 18.82
CA MET A 51 5.31 5.77 19.17
C MET A 51 6.24 4.77 19.85
N ASP A 52 5.85 4.34 21.06
CA ASP A 52 6.57 3.29 21.78
C ASP A 52 6.38 1.93 21.11
N GLN A 53 7.49 1.18 20.95
CA GLN A 53 7.50 -0.09 20.23
C GLN A 53 6.75 -1.22 20.97
N LEU A 54 6.71 -1.18 22.30
CA LEU A 54 6.01 -2.20 23.09
C LEU A 54 4.49 -1.94 23.03
N GLU A 55 4.08 -0.69 23.20
CA GLU A 55 2.66 -0.30 23.06
C GLU A 55 2.17 -0.55 21.63
N ALA A 56 2.97 -0.21 20.61
CA ALA A 56 2.64 -0.49 19.21
C ALA A 56 2.42 -1.98 18.95
N LYS A 57 3.24 -2.84 19.56
CA LYS A 57 3.06 -4.29 19.46
C LYS A 57 1.78 -4.78 20.12
N GLU A 58 1.36 -4.16 21.22
CA GLU A 58 0.08 -4.47 21.86
C GLU A 58 -1.11 -4.06 20.99
N TRP A 59 -1.02 -2.89 20.32
CA TRP A 59 -2.11 -2.37 19.47
C TRP A 59 -2.26 -3.11 18.14
N PHE A 60 -1.14 -3.45 17.50
CA PHE A 60 -1.12 -3.99 16.12
C PHE A 60 -0.74 -5.47 16.04
N GLY A 61 -0.38 -6.09 17.17
CA GLY A 61 0.19 -7.44 17.19
C GLY A 61 1.67 -7.51 16.78
N ILE A 62 2.16 -6.50 16.04
CA ILE A 62 3.54 -6.30 15.65
C ILE A 62 3.85 -4.81 15.66
N ALA A 63 5.05 -4.43 16.09
CA ALA A 63 5.47 -3.04 16.01
C ALA A 63 5.72 -2.63 14.55
N PRO A 64 5.21 -1.45 14.10
CA PRO A 64 5.48 -0.94 12.76
C PRO A 64 6.98 -0.81 12.51
N PRO A 65 7.52 -1.36 11.41
CA PRO A 65 8.94 -1.26 11.11
C PRO A 65 9.34 0.17 10.71
N ASP A 66 10.63 0.48 10.92
CA ASP A 66 11.25 1.66 10.31
C ASP A 66 11.38 1.48 8.80
N LEU A 67 10.97 2.47 8.02
CA LEU A 67 10.91 2.35 6.57
C LEU A 67 12.17 2.84 5.83
N THR A 68 13.19 3.30 6.53
CA THR A 68 14.39 3.88 5.87
C THR A 68 15.03 2.93 4.85
N LEU A 69 15.05 1.63 5.12
CA LEU A 69 15.69 0.61 4.28
C LEU A 69 14.71 -0.42 3.70
N GLU A 70 13.40 -0.30 3.95
CA GLU A 70 12.42 -1.31 3.53
C GLU A 70 12.37 -1.49 2.00
N THR A 71 12.45 -0.42 1.23
CA THR A 71 12.49 -0.49 -0.23
C THR A 71 13.78 -1.12 -0.76
N SER A 72 14.90 -0.95 -0.05
CA SER A 72 16.17 -1.60 -0.39
C SER A 72 16.17 -3.08 -0.04
N LEU A 73 15.44 -3.46 1.03
CA LEU A 73 15.35 -4.84 1.51
C LEU A 73 14.37 -5.67 0.68
N ARG A 74 13.18 -5.14 0.40
CA ARG A 74 12.07 -5.86 -0.23
C ARG A 74 11.95 -5.60 -1.73
N GLY A 75 12.50 -4.50 -2.22
CA GLY A 75 12.31 -3.99 -3.57
C GLY A 75 11.10 -3.03 -3.67
N THR A 76 11.18 -2.10 -4.59
CA THR A 76 10.13 -1.10 -4.84
C THR A 76 8.81 -1.73 -5.28
N ASP A 77 8.88 -2.73 -6.16
CA ASP A 77 7.70 -3.42 -6.70
C ASP A 77 6.93 -4.16 -5.61
N TRP A 78 7.66 -4.78 -4.66
CA TRP A 78 7.02 -5.43 -3.52
C TRP A 78 6.28 -4.42 -2.64
N VAL A 79 6.93 -3.30 -2.30
CA VAL A 79 6.32 -2.25 -1.46
C VAL A 79 5.10 -1.64 -2.15
N TYR A 80 5.22 -1.35 -3.45
CA TYR A 80 4.11 -0.86 -4.25
C TYR A 80 2.94 -1.84 -4.24
N THR A 81 3.19 -3.12 -4.59
CA THR A 81 2.15 -4.15 -4.63
C THR A 81 1.50 -4.36 -3.25
N TYR A 82 2.30 -4.32 -2.18
CA TYR A 82 1.79 -4.37 -0.82
C TYR A 82 0.79 -3.23 -0.54
N LEU A 83 1.14 -2.00 -0.87
CA LEU A 83 0.30 -0.83 -0.58
C LEU A 83 -1.04 -0.84 -1.35
N ILE A 84 -1.07 -1.40 -2.56
CA ILE A 84 -2.29 -1.43 -3.39
C ILE A 84 -3.13 -2.70 -3.24
N SER A 85 -2.71 -3.69 -2.47
CA SER A 85 -3.35 -5.01 -2.41
C SER A 85 -4.02 -5.36 -1.08
N PHE A 86 -4.42 -4.35 -0.33
CA PHE A 86 -5.32 -4.51 0.81
C PHE A 86 -6.74 -4.85 0.35
N TYR A 87 -7.42 -5.70 1.11
CA TYR A 87 -8.80 -6.11 0.83
C TYR A 87 -9.56 -6.38 2.13
N GLU A 88 -10.89 -6.33 2.06
CA GLU A 88 -11.77 -6.62 3.19
C GLU A 88 -11.61 -8.08 3.66
N ASP A 89 -11.36 -8.23 4.97
CA ASP A 89 -11.31 -9.52 5.65
C ASP A 89 -11.82 -9.35 7.08
N ASN A 90 -13.10 -9.60 7.28
CA ASN A 90 -13.78 -9.45 8.57
C ASN A 90 -13.31 -10.44 9.65
N SER A 91 -12.45 -11.39 9.32
CA SER A 91 -11.80 -12.27 10.29
C SER A 91 -10.60 -11.60 10.98
N ARG A 92 -10.13 -10.46 10.45
CA ARG A 92 -8.96 -9.74 10.96
C ARG A 92 -9.36 -8.62 11.92
N PRO A 93 -8.49 -8.27 12.89
CA PRO A 93 -8.78 -7.24 13.90
C PRO A 93 -9.12 -5.85 13.32
N PHE A 94 -8.52 -5.49 12.18
CA PHE A 94 -8.77 -4.22 11.50
C PHE A 94 -9.71 -4.35 10.29
N GLY A 95 -10.38 -5.50 10.13
CA GLY A 95 -11.31 -5.73 9.02
C GLY A 95 -10.66 -5.89 7.65
N VAL A 96 -9.33 -5.92 7.58
CA VAL A 96 -8.59 -5.97 6.30
C VAL A 96 -7.45 -6.99 6.35
N ASN A 97 -7.08 -7.50 5.19
CA ASN A 97 -5.92 -8.34 4.96
C ASN A 97 -5.17 -7.87 3.71
N ASN A 98 -4.05 -8.51 3.38
CA ASN A 98 -3.22 -8.13 2.24
C ASN A 98 -2.79 -9.34 1.43
N LYS A 99 -2.83 -9.25 0.09
CA LYS A 99 -2.48 -10.38 -0.80
C LYS A 99 -1.00 -10.72 -0.81
N VAL A 100 -0.14 -9.73 -0.55
CA VAL A 100 1.32 -9.90 -0.57
C VAL A 100 1.84 -10.34 0.80
N TYR A 101 1.14 -9.94 1.86
CA TYR A 101 1.52 -10.24 3.23
C TYR A 101 0.29 -10.67 4.02
N GLU A 102 0.03 -11.97 4.00
CA GLU A 102 -1.11 -12.55 4.73
C GLU A 102 -1.02 -12.29 6.25
N ASN A 103 -2.18 -12.17 6.87
CA ASN A 103 -2.32 -11.91 8.30
C ASN A 103 -1.67 -10.60 8.74
N VAL A 104 -1.74 -9.58 7.88
CA VAL A 104 -1.19 -8.27 8.12
C VAL A 104 -1.70 -7.66 9.44
N GLY A 105 -0.81 -7.06 10.21
CA GLY A 105 -1.14 -6.28 11.42
C GLY A 105 -1.34 -4.78 11.13
N MET A 106 -0.96 -4.31 9.94
CA MET A 106 -1.16 -2.93 9.51
C MET A 106 -2.59 -2.72 9.03
N PRO A 107 -3.32 -1.71 9.52
CA PRO A 107 -4.61 -1.31 8.93
C PRO A 107 -4.43 -0.76 7.51
N HIS A 108 -5.51 -0.73 6.72
CA HIS A 108 -5.48 -0.12 5.39
C HIS A 108 -5.52 1.40 5.48
N VAL A 109 -4.37 2.02 5.76
CA VAL A 109 -4.26 3.47 5.99
C VAL A 109 -4.55 4.33 4.76
N LEU A 110 -4.55 3.74 3.57
CA LEU A 110 -4.84 4.43 2.31
C LEU A 110 -6.28 4.17 1.82
N GLU A 111 -7.15 3.58 2.63
CA GLU A 111 -8.54 3.25 2.27
C GLU A 111 -9.32 4.48 1.80
N ASP A 112 -9.19 5.60 2.48
CA ASP A 112 -9.83 6.87 2.07
C ASP A 112 -9.44 7.31 0.65
N LEU A 113 -8.24 6.98 0.20
CA LEU A 113 -7.75 7.34 -1.12
C LEU A 113 -8.12 6.27 -2.16
N GLN A 114 -7.84 5.01 -1.85
CA GLN A 114 -8.01 3.87 -2.76
C GLN A 114 -9.45 3.37 -2.81
N GLY A 115 -10.16 3.41 -1.70
CA GLY A 115 -11.39 2.68 -1.48
C GLY A 115 -11.16 1.28 -0.91
N LEU A 116 -12.26 0.61 -0.54
CA LEU A 116 -12.23 -0.74 0.00
C LEU A 116 -12.35 -1.75 -1.13
N GLN A 117 -11.40 -2.68 -1.21
CA GLN A 117 -11.37 -3.77 -2.18
C GLN A 117 -11.90 -5.07 -1.56
N VAL A 118 -12.51 -5.91 -2.39
CA VAL A 118 -12.97 -7.26 -2.04
C VAL A 118 -12.34 -8.29 -2.98
N PRO A 119 -12.17 -9.54 -2.52
CA PRO A 119 -11.76 -10.64 -3.39
C PRO A 119 -12.79 -10.88 -4.49
N ALA A 120 -12.35 -11.00 -5.72
CA ALA A 120 -13.19 -11.19 -6.89
C ALA A 120 -12.72 -12.34 -7.78
N CYS A 121 -13.65 -12.91 -8.52
CA CYS A 121 -13.39 -13.91 -9.57
C CYS A 121 -13.78 -13.33 -10.93
N LYS A 122 -13.00 -13.62 -11.95
CA LYS A 122 -13.25 -13.13 -13.32
C LYS A 122 -13.29 -14.29 -14.30
N GLN A 123 -14.17 -14.16 -15.32
CA GLN A 123 -14.17 -15.07 -16.47
C GLN A 123 -13.01 -14.68 -17.39
N VAL A 124 -12.03 -15.56 -17.50
CA VAL A 124 -10.85 -15.34 -18.36
C VAL A 124 -10.84 -16.35 -19.50
N PRO A 125 -10.43 -15.97 -20.74
CA PRO A 125 -10.32 -16.90 -21.84
C PRO A 125 -9.28 -17.99 -21.55
N GLN A 126 -9.63 -19.26 -21.80
CA GLN A 126 -8.68 -20.36 -21.72
C GLN A 126 -7.64 -20.28 -22.86
N LEU A 127 -6.40 -20.65 -22.53
CA LEU A 127 -5.35 -20.80 -23.53
C LEU A 127 -5.33 -22.22 -24.11
N ALA A 128 -5.19 -22.31 -25.42
CA ALA A 128 -4.93 -23.57 -26.11
C ALA A 128 -3.44 -23.97 -25.98
N ALA A 129 -3.11 -25.22 -26.25
CA ALA A 129 -1.75 -25.74 -26.15
C ALA A 129 -0.72 -24.99 -27.03
N ASN A 130 -1.16 -24.30 -28.06
CA ASN A 130 -0.32 -23.47 -28.96
C ASN A 130 -0.18 -22.01 -28.47
N GLY A 131 -0.72 -21.67 -27.29
CA GLY A 131 -0.69 -20.31 -26.71
C GLY A 131 -1.76 -19.35 -27.26
N GLY A 132 -2.62 -19.78 -28.20
CA GLY A 132 -3.76 -19.02 -28.69
C GLY A 132 -4.95 -19.12 -27.74
N LEU A 133 -5.98 -18.29 -27.98
CA LEU A 133 -7.25 -18.37 -27.24
C LEU A 133 -8.05 -19.61 -27.69
N LYS A 134 -8.58 -20.37 -26.74
CA LYS A 134 -9.40 -21.55 -26.99
C LYS A 134 -10.80 -21.12 -27.38
N GLN A 135 -11.27 -21.63 -28.51
CA GLN A 135 -12.63 -21.36 -29.02
C GLN A 135 -13.42 -22.67 -29.15
N ASP A 136 -14.72 -22.57 -28.95
CA ASP A 136 -15.64 -23.65 -29.23
C ASP A 136 -15.69 -23.90 -30.75
N PRO A 137 -15.41 -25.13 -31.23
CA PRO A 137 -15.33 -25.43 -32.65
C PRO A 137 -16.68 -25.32 -33.40
N LEU A 138 -17.81 -25.29 -32.67
CA LEU A 138 -19.14 -25.21 -33.28
C LEU A 138 -19.68 -23.78 -33.30
N SER A 139 -19.50 -23.04 -32.17
CA SER A 139 -20.05 -21.68 -32.05
C SER A 139 -19.04 -20.60 -32.39
N GLY A 140 -17.72 -20.92 -32.33
CA GLY A 140 -16.63 -19.95 -32.48
C GLY A 140 -16.43 -19.03 -31.23
N GLU A 141 -17.22 -19.22 -30.19
CA GLU A 141 -17.13 -18.42 -28.97
C GLU A 141 -15.89 -18.79 -28.15
N LEU A 142 -15.36 -17.81 -27.41
CA LEU A 142 -14.23 -18.07 -26.52
C LEU A 142 -14.67 -18.95 -25.35
N ILE A 143 -13.92 -20.02 -25.11
CA ILE A 143 -14.09 -20.84 -23.91
C ILE A 143 -13.42 -20.11 -22.76
N THR A 144 -14.19 -19.77 -21.72
CA THR A 144 -13.72 -19.09 -20.52
C THR A 144 -13.65 -20.04 -19.33
N GLU A 145 -12.82 -19.68 -18.37
CA GLU A 145 -12.80 -20.30 -17.05
C GLU A 145 -12.88 -19.24 -15.97
N GLU A 146 -13.41 -19.59 -14.83
CA GLU A 146 -13.45 -18.69 -13.70
C GLU A 146 -12.10 -18.73 -12.98
N LEU A 147 -11.44 -17.57 -12.93
CA LEU A 147 -10.18 -17.37 -12.21
C LEU A 147 -10.42 -16.42 -11.04
N CYS A 148 -10.20 -16.90 -9.82
CA CYS A 148 -10.34 -16.14 -8.59
C CYS A 148 -9.00 -15.56 -8.14
N GLY A 149 -9.07 -14.60 -7.20
CA GLY A 149 -7.89 -13.98 -6.61
C GLY A 149 -7.59 -12.60 -7.18
N PHE A 150 -8.47 -12.02 -7.97
CA PHE A 150 -8.46 -10.59 -8.27
C PHE A 150 -8.97 -9.78 -7.08
N LEU A 151 -8.69 -8.49 -7.10
CA LEU A 151 -9.31 -7.53 -6.20
C LEU A 151 -10.14 -6.56 -7.03
N GLU A 152 -11.32 -6.22 -6.52
CA GLU A 152 -12.20 -5.21 -7.10
C GLU A 152 -12.59 -4.20 -6.03
N VAL A 153 -12.65 -2.93 -6.40
CA VAL A 153 -13.08 -1.86 -5.49
C VAL A 153 -14.60 -1.97 -5.32
N GLU A 154 -15.04 -2.26 -4.10
CA GLU A 154 -16.46 -2.30 -3.74
C GLU A 154 -16.96 -0.93 -3.26
N GLN A 155 -16.13 -0.22 -2.50
CA GLN A 155 -16.41 1.14 -2.08
C GLN A 155 -15.33 2.06 -2.63
N GLU A 156 -15.72 3.04 -3.44
CA GLU A 156 -14.78 3.97 -4.05
C GLU A 156 -14.16 4.91 -3.02
N GLY A 157 -12.85 5.15 -3.14
CA GLY A 157 -12.13 6.15 -2.39
C GLY A 157 -12.21 7.54 -3.05
N GLN A 158 -11.38 8.46 -2.57
CA GLN A 158 -11.29 9.82 -3.12
C GLN A 158 -10.60 9.88 -4.49
N MET A 159 -9.86 8.83 -4.87
CA MET A 159 -9.13 8.71 -6.12
C MET A 159 -9.71 7.59 -6.98
N THR A 160 -9.71 7.76 -8.29
CA THR A 160 -9.93 6.62 -9.19
C THR A 160 -8.78 5.62 -9.07
N SER A 161 -9.01 4.36 -9.44
CA SER A 161 -7.95 3.33 -9.42
C SER A 161 -6.71 3.75 -10.23
N GLU A 162 -6.87 4.43 -11.37
CA GLU A 162 -5.78 4.94 -12.18
C GLU A 162 -5.01 6.06 -11.47
N GLN A 163 -5.72 7.02 -10.86
CA GLN A 163 -5.09 8.10 -10.09
C GLN A 163 -4.32 7.56 -8.89
N PHE A 164 -4.88 6.57 -8.18
CA PHE A 164 -4.22 5.96 -7.03
C PHE A 164 -2.95 5.20 -7.42
N GLN A 165 -2.98 4.45 -8.52
CA GLN A 165 -1.82 3.67 -9.00
C GLN A 165 -0.68 4.56 -9.54
N THR A 166 -0.96 5.81 -9.91
CA THR A 166 0.03 6.76 -10.44
C THR A 166 0.48 7.81 -9.43
N SER A 167 -0.10 7.82 -8.23
CA SER A 167 0.25 8.74 -7.13
C SER A 167 1.36 8.18 -6.26
#